data_c934321f9301c972cd07559dc2871f03
#
_entry.id   c934321f9301c972cd07559dc2871f03
#
_cell.length_a   1.000
_cell.length_b   1.000
_cell.length_c   1.000
_cell.angle_alpha   90.00
_cell.angle_beta   90.00
_cell.angle_gamma   90.00
#
_symmetry.space_group_name_H-M   'P 1'
#
loop_
_entity.id
_entity.type
_entity.pdbx_description
1 polymer ?
#
loop_
_entity_poly.entity_id
_entity_poly.type
_entity_poly.pdbx_seq_one_letter_code
_entity_poly.pdbx_strand_id
1 'polypeptide(L)'
;MDADGLTFAVATTAEERVAKRLGLTTVRVGVCVANGIPEGRLVSFGLAGALGDLQVGDVLDATRVVDETGATLWEGPGLGVRGARAGVVLGGDVLVHDAADRARLHEASGADAVDMESGVLARTGRLSGVLRAISDDACSLVEGVDRTVHPDGRTNVAGLLRWVATRRGDAVRSMRDALRALHALEKAVAT
;
A
#
# COMPACT_ATOMS: atom_id res chain seq x y z
N MET A 1 -1.80 18.47 5.04
CA MET A 1 -1.10 17.47 5.89
C MET A 1 0.18 18.10 6.42
N ASP A 2 0.37 18.14 7.74
CA ASP A 2 1.64 18.56 8.35
C ASP A 2 2.62 17.36 8.33
N ALA A 3 3.72 17.48 7.59
CA ALA A 3 4.70 16.42 7.39
C ALA A 3 5.97 16.60 8.23
N ASP A 4 6.03 17.64 9.08
CA ASP A 4 7.22 17.94 9.86
C ASP A 4 7.54 16.82 10.87
N GLY A 5 8.79 16.35 10.83
CA GLY A 5 9.28 15.27 11.68
C GLY A 5 8.72 13.88 11.36
N LEU A 6 8.01 13.70 10.23
CA LEU A 6 7.52 12.41 9.76
C LEU A 6 8.46 11.82 8.71
N THR A 7 8.71 10.51 8.82
CA THR A 7 9.39 9.71 7.78
C THR A 7 8.40 8.82 7.05
N PHE A 8 8.29 9.02 5.75
CA PHE A 8 7.40 8.26 4.88
C PHE A 8 8.08 6.96 4.45
N ALA A 9 7.62 5.86 5.02
CA ALA A 9 8.08 4.52 4.71
C ALA A 9 7.34 4.00 3.47
N VAL A 10 8.09 3.68 2.42
CA VAL A 10 7.58 3.20 1.13
C VAL A 10 8.17 1.84 0.78
N ALA A 11 7.39 0.97 0.14
CA ALA A 11 7.86 -0.35 -0.22
C ALA A 11 8.73 -0.33 -1.49
N THR A 12 8.30 0.41 -2.52
CA THR A 12 8.85 0.31 -3.87
C THR A 12 9.54 1.57 -4.36
N THR A 13 10.37 1.42 -5.40
CA THR A 13 10.99 2.56 -6.11
C THR A 13 9.96 3.49 -6.74
N ALA A 14 8.80 2.97 -7.17
CA ALA A 14 7.75 3.78 -7.78
C ALA A 14 7.09 4.71 -6.75
N GLU A 15 6.76 4.19 -5.58
CA GLU A 15 6.22 4.96 -4.45
C GLU A 15 7.24 5.98 -3.94
N GLU A 16 8.52 5.59 -3.84
CA GLU A 16 9.61 6.49 -3.44
C GLU A 16 9.71 7.71 -4.37
N ARG A 17 9.56 7.51 -5.67
CA ARG A 17 9.58 8.61 -6.65
C ARG A 17 8.41 9.57 -6.45
N VAL A 18 7.21 9.05 -6.17
CA VAL A 18 6.03 9.88 -5.86
C VAL A 18 6.27 10.69 -4.60
N ALA A 19 6.66 10.04 -3.51
CA ALA A 19 6.91 10.70 -2.24
C ALA A 19 8.00 11.80 -2.34
N LYS A 20 9.08 11.53 -3.08
CA LYS A 20 10.15 12.51 -3.34
C LYS A 20 9.67 13.72 -4.18
N ARG A 21 8.81 13.51 -5.19
CA ARG A 21 8.21 14.63 -5.95
C ARG A 21 7.33 15.52 -5.09
N LEU A 22 6.70 14.95 -4.08
CA LEU A 22 5.89 15.67 -3.08
C LEU A 22 6.75 16.37 -2.00
N GLY A 23 8.07 16.26 -2.04
CA GLY A 23 8.98 16.84 -1.05
C GLY A 23 8.97 16.14 0.31
N LEU A 24 8.45 14.92 0.39
CA LEU A 24 8.35 14.16 1.64
C LEU A 24 9.70 13.54 2.04
N THR A 25 10.02 13.58 3.34
CA THR A 25 11.17 12.83 3.90
C THR A 25 10.86 11.34 3.80
N THR A 26 11.58 10.62 2.93
CA THR A 26 11.20 9.28 2.49
C THR A 26 12.32 8.27 2.72
N VAL A 27 11.95 7.08 3.20
CA VAL A 27 12.85 5.91 3.30
C VAL A 27 12.18 4.70 2.64
N ARG A 28 12.93 4.03 1.75
CA ARG A 28 12.44 2.78 1.15
C ARG A 28 12.75 1.60 2.07
N VAL A 29 11.67 1.11 2.69
CA VAL A 29 11.72 -0.04 3.62
C VAL A 29 11.67 -1.39 2.89
N GLY A 30 11.30 -1.41 1.61
CA GLY A 30 11.14 -2.65 0.85
C GLY A 30 9.82 -3.36 1.14
N VAL A 31 9.53 -4.39 0.36
CA VAL A 31 8.33 -5.23 0.55
C VAL A 31 8.46 -5.97 1.88
N CYS A 32 7.38 -6.05 2.64
CA CYS A 32 7.38 -6.60 4.00
C CYS A 32 8.48 -6.01 4.90
N VAL A 33 8.88 -4.75 4.66
CA VAL A 33 9.91 -4.04 5.41
C VAL A 33 11.29 -4.72 5.34
N ALA A 34 11.62 -5.37 4.23
CA ALA A 34 12.85 -6.17 4.03
C ALA A 34 14.16 -5.38 4.19
N ASN A 35 14.14 -4.04 4.02
CA ASN A 35 15.32 -3.17 4.20
C ASN A 35 15.48 -2.65 5.64
N GLY A 36 14.63 -3.09 6.56
CA GLY A 36 14.61 -2.63 7.95
C GLY A 36 13.73 -1.41 8.17
N ILE A 37 13.55 -1.08 9.45
CA ILE A 37 12.63 -0.04 9.93
C ILE A 37 13.43 1.22 10.26
N PRO A 38 13.15 2.38 9.64
CA PRO A 38 13.82 3.63 9.95
C PRO A 38 13.45 4.11 11.36
N GLU A 39 14.28 4.97 11.93
CA GLU A 39 14.00 5.63 13.20
C GLU A 39 12.95 6.75 13.05
N GLY A 40 12.45 7.25 14.20
CA GLY A 40 11.52 8.38 14.27
C GLY A 40 10.05 7.98 14.06
N ARG A 41 9.22 8.99 13.84
CA ARG A 41 7.78 8.85 13.58
C ARG A 41 7.53 8.45 12.12
N LEU A 42 6.74 7.42 11.91
CA LEU A 42 6.59 6.78 10.61
C LEU A 42 5.20 7.01 10.01
N VAL A 43 5.15 7.21 8.71
CA VAL A 43 3.93 7.12 7.90
C VAL A 43 4.10 5.97 6.91
N SER A 44 3.20 5.02 6.92
CA SER A 44 3.14 3.98 5.89
C SER A 44 2.49 4.58 4.63
N PHE A 45 3.25 4.67 3.54
CA PHE A 45 2.85 5.39 2.34
C PHE A 45 3.04 4.55 1.08
N GLY A 46 2.00 4.39 0.28
CA GLY A 46 2.12 3.61 -0.96
C GLY A 46 0.80 3.06 -1.49
N LEU A 47 0.89 1.88 -2.11
CA LEU A 47 -0.22 1.17 -2.72
C LEU A 47 -0.81 0.12 -1.77
N ALA A 48 -2.08 -0.24 -2.01
CA ALA A 48 -2.78 -1.33 -1.33
C ALA A 48 -3.78 -1.99 -2.27
N GLY A 49 -4.13 -3.24 -2.00
CA GLY A 49 -5.24 -3.92 -2.63
C GLY A 49 -6.55 -3.69 -1.88
N ALA A 50 -7.67 -3.52 -2.60
CA ALA A 50 -8.98 -3.43 -1.96
C ALA A 50 -9.43 -4.80 -1.43
N LEU A 51 -10.06 -4.79 -0.26
CA LEU A 51 -10.79 -5.95 0.27
C LEU A 51 -12.31 -5.76 0.15
N GLY A 52 -12.79 -4.53 0.32
CA GLY A 52 -14.20 -4.14 0.24
C GLY A 52 -14.57 -3.42 -1.06
N ASP A 53 -15.30 -2.31 -0.94
CA ASP A 53 -15.91 -1.57 -2.04
C ASP A 53 -15.00 -0.51 -2.69
N LEU A 54 -13.76 -0.40 -2.25
CA LEU A 54 -12.80 0.55 -2.80
C LEU A 54 -12.44 0.20 -4.25
N GLN A 55 -12.26 1.24 -5.06
CA GLN A 55 -11.94 1.12 -6.48
C GLN A 55 -10.50 1.57 -6.77
N VAL A 56 -9.93 1.10 -7.88
CA VAL A 56 -8.60 1.54 -8.34
C VAL A 56 -8.55 3.06 -8.48
N GLY A 57 -7.61 3.66 -7.76
CA GLY A 57 -7.43 5.11 -7.69
C GLY A 57 -8.12 5.79 -6.51
N ASP A 58 -8.91 5.07 -5.71
CA ASP A 58 -9.34 5.59 -4.41
C ASP A 58 -8.13 5.77 -3.49
N VAL A 59 -8.17 6.82 -2.67
CA VAL A 59 -7.13 7.07 -1.66
C VAL A 59 -7.73 6.86 -0.28
N LEU A 60 -7.08 6.03 0.52
CA LEU A 60 -7.45 5.68 1.88
C LEU A 60 -6.48 6.35 2.86
N ASP A 61 -7.00 7.24 3.70
CA ASP A 61 -6.31 7.81 4.87
C ASP A 61 -6.76 7.00 6.09
N ALA A 62 -6.00 5.94 6.40
CA ALA A 62 -6.44 4.97 7.38
C ALA A 62 -6.43 5.55 8.79
N THR A 63 -7.48 5.22 9.54
CA THR A 63 -7.62 5.53 10.96
C THR A 63 -7.28 4.34 11.84
N ARG A 64 -7.15 3.14 11.26
CA ARG A 64 -6.82 1.93 11.99
C ARG A 64 -6.05 0.93 11.10
N VAL A 65 -5.10 0.23 11.70
CA VAL A 65 -4.45 -0.95 11.14
C VAL A 65 -4.82 -2.15 11.99
N VAL A 66 -5.25 -3.23 11.35
CA VAL A 66 -5.64 -4.48 12.01
C VAL A 66 -4.82 -5.66 11.48
N ASP A 67 -4.82 -6.77 12.21
CA ASP A 67 -4.34 -8.06 11.71
C ASP A 67 -5.47 -8.86 11.04
N GLU A 68 -5.17 -10.08 10.59
CA GLU A 68 -6.10 -10.97 9.90
C GLU A 68 -7.32 -11.40 10.77
N THR A 69 -7.23 -11.26 12.07
CA THR A 69 -8.31 -11.54 13.03
C THR A 69 -9.17 -10.33 13.37
N GLY A 70 -8.79 -9.15 12.82
CA GLY A 70 -9.41 -7.86 13.15
C GLY A 70 -8.89 -7.22 14.45
N ALA A 71 -7.86 -7.80 15.08
CA ALA A 71 -7.25 -7.19 16.25
C ALA A 71 -6.48 -5.91 15.86
N THR A 72 -6.71 -4.83 16.60
CA THR A 72 -6.11 -3.53 16.31
C THR A 72 -4.62 -3.52 16.64
N LEU A 73 -3.80 -3.21 15.63
CA LEU A 73 -2.35 -3.01 15.75
C LEU A 73 -1.98 -1.54 15.93
N TRP A 74 -2.77 -0.64 15.36
CA TRP A 74 -2.61 0.81 15.47
C TRP A 74 -3.97 1.50 15.23
N GLU A 75 -4.18 2.63 15.91
CA GLU A 75 -5.31 3.52 15.72
C GLU A 75 -4.84 4.99 15.82
N GLY A 76 -5.40 5.85 14.97
CA GLY A 76 -5.06 7.28 14.93
C GLY A 76 -6.06 8.11 14.14
N PRO A 77 -5.95 9.45 14.18
CA PRO A 77 -6.92 10.36 13.55
C PRO A 77 -6.85 10.39 12.01
N GLY A 78 -5.92 9.64 11.40
CA GLY A 78 -5.55 9.84 10.00
C GLY A 78 -4.64 11.06 9.81
N LEU A 79 -4.22 11.30 8.57
CA LEU A 79 -3.33 12.40 8.17
C LEU A 79 -4.10 13.65 7.73
N GLY A 80 -5.42 13.57 7.62
CA GLY A 80 -6.28 14.66 7.19
C GLY A 80 -6.13 14.99 5.69
N VAL A 81 -5.84 14.00 4.87
CA VAL A 81 -5.66 14.20 3.42
C VAL A 81 -7.01 14.47 2.76
N ARG A 82 -7.12 15.62 2.10
CA ARG A 82 -8.37 16.06 1.49
C ARG A 82 -8.81 15.12 0.37
N GLY A 83 -10.06 14.68 0.42
CA GLY A 83 -10.64 13.79 -0.59
C GLY A 83 -10.27 12.32 -0.42
N ALA A 84 -9.41 11.97 0.53
CA ALA A 84 -9.18 10.59 0.91
C ALA A 84 -10.34 10.06 1.77
N ARG A 85 -10.64 8.77 1.65
CA ARG A 85 -11.61 8.08 2.51
C ARG A 85 -10.93 7.69 3.82
N ALA A 86 -11.63 7.88 4.94
CA ALA A 86 -11.22 7.26 6.19
C ALA A 86 -11.57 5.77 6.18
N GLY A 87 -10.72 4.92 6.78
CA GLY A 87 -11.01 3.48 6.82
C GLY A 87 -9.94 2.66 7.53
N VAL A 88 -9.97 1.36 7.29
CA VAL A 88 -9.18 0.35 7.98
C VAL A 88 -8.26 -0.37 7.00
N VAL A 89 -6.99 -0.54 7.36
CA VAL A 89 -6.01 -1.33 6.59
C VAL A 89 -5.69 -2.61 7.33
N LEU A 90 -5.76 -3.74 6.63
CA LEU A 90 -5.19 -5.00 7.06
C LEU A 90 -3.68 -5.00 6.78
N GLY A 91 -2.87 -5.05 7.82
CA GLY A 91 -1.43 -5.22 7.71
C GLY A 91 -1.06 -6.69 7.63
N GLY A 92 -1.18 -7.28 6.43
CA GLY A 92 -0.93 -8.71 6.20
C GLY A 92 0.50 -8.99 5.72
N ASP A 93 0.93 -10.24 5.89
CA ASP A 93 2.26 -10.71 5.44
C ASP A 93 2.19 -11.45 4.09
N VAL A 94 1.00 -11.61 3.52
CA VAL A 94 0.75 -12.42 2.32
C VAL A 94 0.01 -11.61 1.26
N LEU A 95 0.44 -11.75 0.02
CA LEU A 95 -0.26 -11.20 -1.13
C LEU A 95 -1.59 -11.95 -1.33
N VAL A 96 -2.69 -11.20 -1.39
CA VAL A 96 -4.03 -11.78 -1.58
C VAL A 96 -4.32 -11.89 -3.07
N HIS A 97 -4.49 -13.12 -3.57
CA HIS A 97 -4.51 -13.41 -5.01
C HIS A 97 -5.89 -13.46 -5.64
N ASP A 98 -6.93 -13.82 -4.88
CA ASP A 98 -8.26 -14.04 -5.44
C ASP A 98 -9.38 -13.33 -4.68
N ALA A 99 -10.55 -13.21 -5.33
CA ALA A 99 -11.70 -12.49 -4.80
C ALA A 99 -12.31 -13.18 -3.56
N ALA A 100 -12.23 -14.51 -3.47
CA ALA A 100 -12.80 -15.24 -2.33
C ALA A 100 -11.97 -15.04 -1.07
N ASP A 101 -10.65 -15.05 -1.19
CA ASP A 101 -9.73 -14.72 -0.09
C ASP A 101 -9.89 -13.26 0.35
N ARG A 102 -10.07 -12.32 -0.57
CA ARG A 102 -10.34 -10.91 -0.25
C ARG A 102 -11.64 -10.75 0.53
N ALA A 103 -12.73 -11.37 0.07
CA ALA A 103 -14.01 -11.33 0.77
C ALA A 103 -13.92 -11.94 2.18
N ARG A 104 -13.24 -13.08 2.33
CA ARG A 104 -13.01 -13.73 3.62
C ARG A 104 -12.21 -12.84 4.58
N LEU A 105 -11.15 -12.20 4.09
CA LEU A 105 -10.33 -11.29 4.90
C LEU A 105 -11.11 -10.04 5.29
N HIS A 106 -11.90 -9.47 4.37
CA HIS A 106 -12.78 -8.35 4.65
C HIS A 106 -13.78 -8.69 5.77
N GLU A 107 -14.46 -9.85 5.66
CA GLU A 107 -15.43 -10.31 6.65
C GLU A 107 -14.78 -10.55 8.02
N ALA A 108 -13.61 -11.19 8.05
CA ALA A 108 -12.91 -11.53 9.28
C ALA A 108 -12.29 -10.33 9.99
N SER A 109 -11.71 -9.39 9.25
CA SER A 109 -10.94 -8.27 9.81
C SER A 109 -11.71 -6.95 9.86
N GLY A 110 -12.75 -6.78 9.04
CA GLY A 110 -13.45 -5.50 8.83
C GLY A 110 -12.58 -4.45 8.12
N ALA A 111 -11.49 -4.87 7.47
CA ALA A 111 -10.59 -3.96 6.76
C ALA A 111 -11.07 -3.66 5.35
N ASP A 112 -10.88 -2.42 4.90
CA ASP A 112 -11.25 -1.93 3.56
C ASP A 112 -10.16 -2.25 2.52
N ALA A 113 -8.91 -2.31 2.95
CA ALA A 113 -7.76 -2.57 2.09
C ALA A 113 -6.69 -3.40 2.82
N VAL A 114 -5.78 -4.00 2.05
CA VAL A 114 -4.64 -4.79 2.56
C VAL A 114 -3.33 -4.29 1.99
N ASP A 115 -2.30 -4.23 2.84
CA ASP A 115 -0.90 -4.00 2.47
C ASP A 115 0.04 -4.94 3.24
N MET A 116 1.32 -4.88 2.91
CA MET A 116 2.32 -5.79 3.49
C MET A 116 3.28 -5.09 4.47
N GLU A 117 3.18 -3.79 4.68
CA GLU A 117 4.09 -2.99 5.49
C GLU A 117 3.45 -2.41 6.75
N SER A 118 2.20 -1.97 6.67
CA SER A 118 1.54 -1.22 7.76
C SER A 118 1.47 -2.02 9.06
N GLY A 119 1.25 -3.34 8.99
CA GLY A 119 1.22 -4.20 10.17
C GLY A 119 2.57 -4.27 10.89
N VAL A 120 3.66 -4.41 10.13
CA VAL A 120 5.03 -4.41 10.67
C VAL A 120 5.37 -3.06 11.30
N LEU A 121 5.06 -1.95 10.58
CA LEU A 121 5.32 -0.60 11.07
C LEU A 121 4.46 -0.26 12.30
N ALA A 122 3.22 -0.72 12.36
CA ALA A 122 2.32 -0.54 13.51
C ALA A 122 2.89 -1.14 14.80
N ARG A 123 3.44 -2.35 14.71
CA ARG A 123 4.05 -3.05 15.87
C ARG A 123 5.27 -2.34 16.46
N THR A 124 5.84 -1.34 15.78
CA THR A 124 6.93 -0.52 16.33
C THR A 124 6.47 0.48 17.39
N GLY A 125 5.19 0.77 17.51
CA GLY A 125 4.63 1.86 18.32
C GLY A 125 4.96 3.27 17.80
N ARG A 126 5.57 3.40 16.62
CA ARG A 126 6.01 4.67 16.03
C ARG A 126 5.21 5.09 14.80
N LEU A 127 4.22 4.28 14.39
CA LEU A 127 3.34 4.60 13.28
C LEU A 127 2.47 5.82 13.64
N SER A 128 2.45 6.82 12.78
CA SER A 128 1.73 8.09 12.98
C SER A 128 0.64 8.30 11.93
N GLY A 129 0.61 7.48 10.89
CA GLY A 129 -0.41 7.53 9.85
C GLY A 129 -0.18 6.47 8.78
N VAL A 130 -1.23 6.18 8.02
CA VAL A 130 -1.20 5.26 6.88
C VAL A 130 -1.97 5.89 5.73
N LEU A 131 -1.31 6.08 4.60
CA LEU A 131 -1.93 6.63 3.39
C LEU A 131 -1.70 5.66 2.23
N ARG A 132 -2.79 5.14 1.68
CA ARG A 132 -2.77 4.14 0.62
C ARG A 132 -3.62 4.57 -0.58
N ALA A 133 -3.13 4.33 -1.79
CA ALA A 133 -3.96 4.36 -2.98
C ALA A 133 -4.21 2.94 -3.47
N ILE A 134 -5.43 2.68 -3.90
CA ILE A 134 -5.86 1.36 -4.32
C ILE A 134 -5.34 1.06 -5.73
N SER A 135 -4.50 0.04 -5.84
CA SER A 135 -3.89 -0.41 -7.10
C SER A 135 -4.63 -1.56 -7.77
N ASP A 136 -5.42 -2.28 -7.02
CA ASP A 136 -6.21 -3.42 -7.48
C ASP A 136 -7.49 -3.53 -6.66
N ASP A 137 -8.61 -3.72 -7.34
CA ASP A 137 -9.93 -3.90 -6.71
C ASP A 137 -10.15 -5.33 -6.22
N ALA A 138 -11.24 -5.54 -5.47
CA ALA A 138 -11.54 -6.85 -4.88
C ALA A 138 -11.76 -7.98 -5.90
N CYS A 139 -11.94 -7.66 -7.18
CA CYS A 139 -12.14 -8.62 -8.27
C CYS A 139 -10.89 -8.84 -9.12
N SER A 140 -9.81 -8.09 -8.89
CA SER A 140 -8.58 -8.18 -9.68
C SER A 140 -7.77 -9.43 -9.35
N LEU A 141 -7.31 -10.13 -10.39
CA LEU A 141 -6.35 -11.21 -10.27
C LEU A 141 -4.92 -10.64 -10.35
N VAL A 142 -4.14 -10.80 -9.29
CA VAL A 142 -2.78 -10.22 -9.18
C VAL A 142 -1.67 -11.28 -9.27
N GLU A 143 -1.97 -12.44 -9.88
CA GLU A 143 -1.00 -13.53 -10.01
C GLU A 143 0.30 -13.10 -10.72
N GLY A 144 1.44 -13.34 -10.07
CA GLY A 144 2.78 -13.14 -10.63
C GLY A 144 3.32 -11.71 -10.53
N VAL A 145 2.56 -10.78 -9.96
CA VAL A 145 3.04 -9.41 -9.69
C VAL A 145 4.19 -9.41 -8.66
N ASP A 146 4.17 -10.33 -7.73
CA ASP A 146 5.21 -10.61 -6.74
C ASP A 146 6.60 -10.79 -7.37
N ARG A 147 6.67 -11.33 -8.58
CA ARG A 147 7.90 -11.56 -9.34
C ARG A 147 8.46 -10.32 -10.02
N THR A 148 7.71 -9.23 -10.04
CA THR A 148 8.09 -7.98 -10.71
C THR A 148 8.85 -7.01 -9.80
N VAL A 149 8.91 -7.30 -8.52
CA VAL A 149 9.60 -6.48 -7.51
C VAL A 149 10.51 -7.38 -6.67
N HIS A 150 11.73 -6.93 -6.42
CA HIS A 150 12.63 -7.56 -5.45
C HIS A 150 12.19 -7.23 -4.01
N PRO A 151 12.58 -8.05 -3.01
CA PRO A 151 12.26 -7.74 -1.60
C PRO A 151 12.71 -6.35 -1.16
N ASP A 152 13.82 -5.83 -1.70
CA ASP A 152 14.33 -4.48 -1.42
C ASP A 152 13.54 -3.35 -2.10
N GLY A 153 12.43 -3.67 -2.77
CA GLY A 153 11.54 -2.72 -3.44
C GLY A 153 12.02 -2.26 -4.82
N ARG A 154 13.12 -2.80 -5.34
CA ARG A 154 13.58 -2.50 -6.71
C ARG A 154 12.79 -3.29 -7.73
N THR A 155 12.58 -2.68 -8.90
CA THR A 155 11.93 -3.37 -10.02
C THR A 155 12.78 -4.55 -10.51
N ASN A 156 12.21 -5.74 -10.50
CA ASN A 156 12.81 -6.92 -11.13
C ASN A 156 12.48 -6.92 -12.63
N VAL A 157 13.38 -6.37 -13.44
CA VAL A 157 13.17 -6.21 -14.88
C VAL A 157 12.97 -7.56 -15.58
N ALA A 158 13.72 -8.59 -15.20
CA ALA A 158 13.58 -9.92 -15.77
C ALA A 158 12.23 -10.56 -15.42
N GLY A 159 11.80 -10.45 -14.16
CA GLY A 159 10.47 -10.87 -13.70
C GLY A 159 9.35 -10.13 -14.43
N LEU A 160 9.47 -8.81 -14.57
CA LEU A 160 8.51 -7.97 -15.29
C LEU A 160 8.40 -8.38 -16.77
N LEU A 161 9.52 -8.53 -17.47
CA LEU A 161 9.53 -8.96 -18.87
C LEU A 161 8.89 -10.33 -19.05
N ARG A 162 9.19 -11.29 -18.17
CA ARG A 162 8.59 -12.62 -18.17
C ARG A 162 7.08 -12.56 -17.93
N TRP A 163 6.65 -11.77 -16.95
CA TRP A 163 5.23 -11.60 -16.63
C TRP A 163 4.46 -10.98 -17.80
N VAL A 164 4.99 -9.91 -18.41
CA VAL A 164 4.41 -9.30 -19.62
C VAL A 164 4.38 -10.29 -20.79
N ALA A 165 5.40 -11.12 -20.97
CA ALA A 165 5.45 -12.10 -22.05
C ALA A 165 4.42 -13.22 -21.89
N THR A 166 4.14 -13.65 -20.65
CA THR A 166 3.25 -14.78 -20.35
C THR A 166 1.79 -14.36 -20.14
N ARG A 167 1.54 -13.11 -19.66
CA ARG A 167 0.20 -12.61 -19.28
C ARG A 167 -0.01 -11.16 -19.73
N ARG A 168 0.17 -10.89 -21.01
CA ARG A 168 0.13 -9.52 -21.58
C ARG A 168 -1.08 -8.69 -21.15
N GLY A 169 -2.29 -9.27 -21.19
CA GLY A 169 -3.53 -8.55 -20.83
C GLY A 169 -3.56 -8.13 -19.38
N ASP A 170 -3.25 -9.04 -18.47
CA ASP A 170 -3.28 -8.82 -17.02
C ASP A 170 -2.15 -7.88 -16.60
N ALA A 171 -0.94 -8.08 -17.15
CA ALA A 171 0.22 -7.24 -16.87
C ALA A 171 -0.02 -5.78 -17.25
N VAL A 172 -0.56 -5.52 -18.46
CA VAL A 172 -0.86 -4.16 -18.92
C VAL A 172 -1.93 -3.51 -18.06
N ARG A 173 -2.97 -4.27 -17.68
CA ARG A 173 -4.04 -3.78 -16.78
C ARG A 173 -3.45 -3.40 -15.43
N SER A 174 -2.76 -4.32 -14.74
CA SER A 174 -2.19 -4.07 -13.41
C SER A 174 -1.18 -2.91 -13.42
N MET A 175 -0.34 -2.79 -14.45
CA MET A 175 0.57 -1.65 -14.58
C MET A 175 -0.17 -0.32 -14.73
N ARG A 176 -1.23 -0.29 -15.56
CA ARG A 176 -2.06 0.92 -15.74
C ARG A 176 -2.75 1.29 -14.42
N ASP A 177 -3.29 0.31 -13.72
CA ASP A 177 -4.04 0.50 -12.49
C ASP A 177 -3.10 0.96 -11.35
N ALA A 178 -1.90 0.40 -11.23
CA ALA A 178 -0.87 0.88 -10.31
C ALA A 178 -0.43 2.32 -10.63
N LEU A 179 -0.26 2.68 -11.90
CA LEU A 179 0.08 4.05 -12.31
C LEU A 179 -1.07 5.03 -12.00
N ARG A 180 -2.32 4.61 -12.20
CA ARG A 180 -3.50 5.40 -11.84
C ARG A 180 -3.56 5.64 -10.34
N ALA A 181 -3.32 4.63 -9.54
CA ALA A 181 -3.27 4.72 -8.08
C ALA A 181 -2.15 5.64 -7.60
N LEU A 182 -0.93 5.51 -8.14
CA LEU A 182 0.19 6.40 -7.80
C LEU A 182 -0.11 7.86 -8.15
N HIS A 183 -0.77 8.11 -9.29
CA HIS A 183 -1.18 9.47 -9.67
C HIS A 183 -2.26 10.02 -8.74
N ALA A 184 -3.22 9.20 -8.34
CA ALA A 184 -4.25 9.60 -7.37
C ALA A 184 -3.64 9.95 -6.01
N LEU A 185 -2.68 9.15 -5.53
CA LEU A 185 -1.93 9.39 -4.30
C LEU A 185 -1.17 10.73 -4.36
N GLU A 186 -0.44 10.97 -5.46
CA GLU A 186 0.28 12.22 -5.69
C GLU A 186 -0.66 13.43 -5.68
N LYS A 187 -1.78 13.34 -6.39
CA LYS A 187 -2.78 14.41 -6.46
C LYS A 187 -3.43 14.70 -5.08
N ALA A 188 -3.77 13.67 -4.32
CA ALA A 188 -4.41 13.83 -3.02
C ALA A 188 -3.51 14.55 -2.00
N VAL A 189 -2.20 14.29 -2.04
CA VAL A 189 -1.23 14.93 -1.12
C VAL A 189 -0.84 16.34 -1.56
N ALA A 190 -0.82 16.63 -2.87
CA ALA A 190 -0.48 17.96 -3.42
C ALA A 190 -1.57 19.03 -3.22
N THR A 191 -2.78 18.65 -2.74
CA THR A 191 -3.94 19.53 -2.57
C THR A 191 -4.09 20.00 -1.13
#